data_65446165c59455592689450554698be8
#
_entry.id   65446165c59455592689450554698be8
#
_cell.length_a   1.000
_cell.length_b   1.000
_cell.length_c   1.000
_cell.angle_alpha   90.00
_cell.angle_beta   90.00
_cell.angle_gamma   90.00
#
_symmetry.space_group_name_H-M   'P 1'
#
loop_
_entity.id
_entity.type
_entity.pdbx_description
1 polymer ?
#
loop_
_entity_poly.entity_id
_entity_poly.type
_entity_poly.pdbx_seq_one_letter_code
_entity_poly.pdbx_strand_id
1 'polypeptide(L)'
;MGELNEIQINNLLSSQVTGRLACSDGKYPYIIPMTYTFDGNFIYVQVLEGKKLDIMRKNPNICFQVDSILDIYTWQSVIVYGQFEEQLGQDLSTARDILFSRVMPLMTSASVHQHGHAQTTENTVIEDNRIKPVMFKIRINEKTGRFEKV
;
A
#
# COMPACT_ATOMS: atom_id res chain seq x y z
N MET A 1 2.82 4.28 26.45
CA MET A 1 2.20 3.76 25.20
C MET A 1 0.69 3.89 25.30
N GLY A 2 0.07 4.32 24.24
CA GLY A 2 -1.38 4.49 24.20
C GLY A 2 -1.97 3.98 22.90
N GLU A 3 -3.29 4.07 22.80
CA GLU A 3 -4.04 3.66 21.62
C GLU A 3 -4.49 4.89 20.84
N LEU A 4 -4.39 4.80 19.52
CA LEU A 4 -4.92 5.83 18.61
C LEU A 4 -6.44 5.67 18.48
N ASN A 5 -7.16 6.78 18.44
CA ASN A 5 -8.58 6.75 18.13
C ASN A 5 -8.78 6.67 16.62
N GLU A 6 -10.03 6.55 16.18
CA GLU A 6 -10.32 6.36 14.76
C GLU A 6 -9.88 7.55 13.90
N ILE A 7 -10.05 8.77 14.39
CA ILE A 7 -9.62 9.97 13.66
C ILE A 7 -8.11 9.94 13.46
N GLN A 8 -7.37 9.62 14.51
CA GLN A 8 -5.91 9.55 14.47
C GLN A 8 -5.43 8.44 13.54
N ILE A 9 -6.10 7.28 13.57
CA ILE A 9 -5.80 6.17 12.68
C ILE A 9 -5.98 6.58 11.21
N ASN A 10 -7.11 7.19 10.89
CA ASN A 10 -7.40 7.61 9.53
C ASN A 10 -6.45 8.72 9.07
N ASN A 11 -6.06 9.62 9.96
CA ASN A 11 -5.09 10.66 9.64
C ASN A 11 -3.72 10.05 9.30
N LEU A 12 -3.28 9.05 10.06
CA LEU A 12 -2.01 8.39 9.77
C LEU A 12 -2.07 7.66 8.41
N LEU A 13 -3.14 6.92 8.17
CA LEU A 13 -3.32 6.24 6.90
C LEU A 13 -3.30 7.20 5.71
N SER A 14 -3.92 8.37 5.88
CA SER A 14 -4.00 9.37 4.80
C SER A 14 -2.70 10.13 4.59
N SER A 15 -1.87 10.27 5.62
CA SER A 15 -0.66 11.09 5.57
C SER A 15 0.55 10.35 4.99
N GLN A 16 0.56 9.05 5.05
CA GLN A 16 1.68 8.24 4.57
C GLN A 16 1.41 7.70 3.17
N VAL A 17 2.45 7.27 2.48
CA VAL A 17 2.35 6.71 1.12
C VAL A 17 2.97 5.33 1.02
N THR A 18 3.70 4.89 2.04
CA THR A 18 4.32 3.58 2.08
C THR A 18 3.83 2.82 3.30
N GLY A 19 3.41 1.59 3.09
CA GLY A 19 3.04 0.67 4.15
C GLY A 19 3.66 -0.70 3.92
N ARG A 20 3.35 -1.64 4.80
CA ARG A 20 3.84 -3.02 4.68
C ARG A 20 2.63 -3.94 4.60
N LEU A 21 2.62 -4.72 3.54
CA LEU A 21 1.60 -5.74 3.32
C LEU A 21 2.07 -7.05 3.92
N ALA A 22 1.22 -7.70 4.68
CA ALA A 22 1.47 -9.03 5.20
C ALA A 22 0.42 -9.99 4.69
N CYS A 23 0.85 -11.11 4.14
CA CYS A 23 -0.03 -12.18 3.67
C CYS A 23 0.59 -13.51 4.02
N SER A 24 -0.18 -14.59 3.95
CA SER A 24 0.31 -15.91 4.36
C SER A 24 -0.33 -17.00 3.53
N ASP A 25 0.47 -18.00 3.17
CA ASP A 25 0.00 -19.24 2.53
C ASP A 25 -0.34 -20.32 3.56
N GLY A 26 -0.29 -19.97 4.85
CA GLY A 26 -0.52 -20.92 5.94
C GLY A 26 0.75 -21.48 6.54
N LYS A 27 1.91 -21.24 5.92
CA LYS A 27 3.20 -21.73 6.41
C LYS A 27 4.04 -20.58 6.99
N TYR A 28 4.39 -19.61 6.16
CA TYR A 28 5.15 -18.44 6.60
C TYR A 28 4.43 -17.18 6.24
N PRO A 29 4.37 -16.19 7.15
CA PRO A 29 3.94 -14.85 6.78
C PRO A 29 4.91 -14.24 5.78
N TYR A 30 4.37 -13.51 4.81
CA TYR A 30 5.14 -12.81 3.79
C TYR A 30 4.89 -11.32 3.96
N ILE A 31 5.96 -10.54 4.17
CA ILE A 31 5.85 -9.10 4.44
C ILE A 31 6.68 -8.34 3.42
N ILE A 32 6.08 -7.30 2.83
CA ILE A 32 6.74 -6.51 1.80
C ILE A 32 6.28 -5.05 1.88
N PRO A 33 7.18 -4.06 1.70
CA PRO A 33 6.78 -2.66 1.62
C PRO A 33 6.07 -2.36 0.32
N MET A 34 5.09 -1.47 0.36
CA MET A 34 4.28 -1.09 -0.80
C MET A 34 3.84 0.35 -0.73
N THR A 35 3.78 0.99 -1.89
CA THR A 35 3.13 2.29 -2.04
C THR A 35 1.63 2.07 -2.09
N TYR A 36 0.88 2.93 -1.42
CA TYR A 36 -0.57 2.80 -1.32
C TYR A 36 -1.24 4.16 -1.30
N THR A 37 -2.56 4.14 -1.42
CA THR A 37 -3.39 5.28 -1.05
C THR A 37 -4.62 4.82 -0.27
N PHE A 38 -5.10 5.66 0.63
CA PHE A 38 -6.29 5.41 1.44
C PHE A 38 -7.34 6.46 1.09
N ASP A 39 -8.54 6.03 0.72
CA ASP A 39 -9.62 6.94 0.34
C ASP A 39 -10.65 7.20 1.45
N GLY A 40 -10.38 6.72 2.64
CA GLY A 40 -11.30 6.81 3.76
C GLY A 40 -12.02 5.49 4.04
N ASN A 41 -12.09 4.60 3.06
CA ASN A 41 -12.81 3.32 3.17
C ASN A 41 -11.95 2.12 2.77
N PHE A 42 -11.09 2.30 1.78
CA PHE A 42 -10.27 1.22 1.21
C PHE A 42 -8.83 1.66 1.06
N ILE A 43 -7.94 0.69 1.03
CA ILE A 43 -6.54 0.90 0.67
C ILE A 43 -6.34 0.33 -0.73
N TYR A 44 -5.72 1.12 -1.62
CA TYR A 44 -5.47 0.75 -3.02
C TYR A 44 -3.98 0.56 -3.24
N VAL A 45 -3.62 -0.55 -3.89
CA VAL A 45 -2.23 -0.93 -4.13
C VAL A 45 -2.09 -1.47 -5.54
N GLN A 46 -0.99 -1.10 -6.20
CA GLN A 46 -0.62 -1.69 -7.48
C GLN A 46 0.56 -2.65 -7.27
N VAL A 47 0.46 -3.83 -7.86
CA VAL A 47 1.49 -4.85 -7.77
C VAL A 47 1.72 -5.47 -9.14
N LEU A 48 2.83 -6.18 -9.28
CA LEU A 48 3.09 -7.02 -10.45
C LEU A 48 2.77 -8.46 -10.11
N GLU A 49 2.49 -9.26 -11.13
CA GLU A 49 2.32 -10.68 -10.95
C GLU A 49 3.52 -11.28 -10.23
N GLY A 50 3.28 -12.19 -9.30
CA GLY A 50 4.32 -12.82 -8.52
C GLY A 50 3.80 -13.54 -7.30
N LYS A 51 4.71 -13.91 -6.43
CA LYS A 51 4.43 -14.74 -5.26
C LYS A 51 3.36 -14.15 -4.33
N LYS A 52 3.46 -12.86 -4.04
CA LYS A 52 2.51 -12.22 -3.12
C LYS A 52 1.08 -12.26 -3.64
N LEU A 53 0.92 -12.09 -4.94
CA LEU A 53 -0.38 -12.11 -5.57
C LEU A 53 -0.97 -13.52 -5.56
N ASP A 54 -0.15 -14.52 -5.83
CA ASP A 54 -0.56 -15.92 -5.74
C ASP A 54 -1.03 -16.26 -4.33
N ILE A 55 -0.31 -15.80 -3.33
CA ILE A 55 -0.68 -16.02 -1.92
C ILE A 55 -2.04 -15.38 -1.63
N MET A 56 -2.22 -14.12 -2.01
CA MET A 56 -3.45 -13.39 -1.71
C MET A 56 -4.67 -13.91 -2.46
N ARG A 57 -4.47 -14.42 -3.66
CA ARG A 57 -5.57 -15.05 -4.42
C ARG A 57 -6.06 -16.33 -3.76
N LYS A 58 -5.17 -17.04 -3.08
CA LYS A 58 -5.52 -18.26 -2.33
C LYS A 58 -6.02 -17.95 -0.93
N ASN A 59 -5.42 -16.97 -0.28
CA ASN A 59 -5.81 -16.54 1.05
C ASN A 59 -5.97 -15.01 1.07
N PRO A 60 -7.19 -14.53 0.90
CA PRO A 60 -7.43 -13.09 0.81
C PRO A 60 -7.35 -12.36 2.15
N ASN A 61 -7.24 -13.06 3.26
CA ASN A 61 -7.11 -12.43 4.57
C ASN A 61 -5.70 -11.90 4.72
N ILE A 62 -5.57 -10.58 4.82
CA ILE A 62 -4.29 -9.90 4.83
C ILE A 62 -4.25 -8.84 5.92
N CYS A 63 -3.05 -8.34 6.14
CA CYS A 63 -2.80 -7.30 7.11
C CYS A 63 -1.95 -6.22 6.45
N PHE A 64 -2.19 -4.96 6.77
CA PHE A 64 -1.42 -3.84 6.23
C PHE A 64 -1.03 -2.92 7.37
N GLN A 65 0.25 -2.56 7.43
CA GLN A 65 0.77 -1.74 8.53
C GLN A 65 1.33 -0.44 7.97
N VAL A 66 0.99 0.67 8.64
CA VAL A 66 1.50 2.00 8.30
C VAL A 66 2.01 2.62 9.57
N ASP A 67 3.16 3.28 9.49
CA ASP A 67 3.73 3.94 10.66
C ASP A 67 4.32 5.30 10.32
N SER A 68 4.57 6.04 11.39
CA SER A 68 5.39 7.26 11.37
C SER A 68 6.30 7.18 12.58
N ILE A 69 7.58 7.02 12.33
CA ILE A 69 8.60 6.84 13.37
C ILE A 69 9.53 8.03 13.34
N LEU A 70 9.49 8.84 14.40
CA LEU A 70 10.39 9.97 14.54
C LEU A 70 11.69 9.51 15.21
N ASP A 71 11.55 8.79 16.30
CA ASP A 71 12.67 8.16 17.03
C ASP A 71 12.12 7.01 17.88
N ILE A 72 12.98 6.39 18.68
CA ILE A 72 12.58 5.22 19.49
C ILE A 72 11.54 5.57 20.57
N TYR A 73 11.37 6.83 20.86
CA TYR A 73 10.43 7.29 21.91
C TYR A 73 9.17 7.93 21.34
N THR A 74 9.12 8.21 20.06
CA THR A 74 8.01 8.95 19.46
C THR A 74 7.65 8.31 18.12
N TRP A 75 6.55 7.55 18.12
CA TRP A 75 6.08 6.86 16.92
C TRP A 75 4.60 6.59 16.98
N GLN A 76 4.01 6.38 15.83
CA GLN A 76 2.64 5.90 15.66
C GLN A 76 2.66 4.72 14.70
N SER A 77 1.80 3.75 14.95
CA SER A 77 1.65 2.59 14.07
C SER A 77 0.19 2.17 13.99
N VAL A 78 -0.27 1.90 12.79
CA VAL A 78 -1.63 1.43 12.52
C VAL A 78 -1.54 0.09 11.83
N ILE A 79 -2.35 -0.86 12.27
CA ILE A 79 -2.52 -2.15 11.61
C ILE A 79 -3.94 -2.24 11.10
N VAL A 80 -4.07 -2.58 9.82
CA VAL A 80 -5.34 -2.83 9.16
C VAL A 80 -5.46 -4.32 8.91
N TYR A 81 -6.55 -4.92 9.37
CA TYR A 81 -6.90 -6.30 9.04
C TYR A 81 -8.01 -6.25 8.02
N GLY A 82 -7.84 -6.94 6.92
CA GLY A 82 -8.81 -6.87 5.85
C GLY A 82 -8.67 -7.98 4.83
N GLN A 83 -9.33 -7.80 3.70
CA GLN A 83 -9.34 -8.78 2.64
C GLN A 83 -8.91 -8.18 1.31
N PHE A 84 -8.11 -8.94 0.61
CA PHE A 84 -7.67 -8.65 -0.74
C PHE A 84 -8.84 -8.75 -1.72
N GLU A 85 -9.03 -7.72 -2.55
CA GLU A 85 -10.01 -7.72 -3.63
C GLU A 85 -9.36 -7.21 -4.91
N GLU A 86 -9.12 -8.10 -5.84
CA GLU A 86 -8.52 -7.74 -7.11
C GLU A 86 -9.52 -6.89 -7.92
N GLN A 87 -9.02 -5.81 -8.54
CA GLN A 87 -9.85 -4.88 -9.31
C GLN A 87 -9.73 -5.18 -10.79
N LEU A 88 -10.87 -5.29 -11.46
CA LEU A 88 -10.96 -5.65 -12.87
C LEU A 88 -11.92 -4.70 -13.59
N GLY A 89 -11.75 -4.57 -14.92
CA GLY A 89 -12.65 -3.77 -15.74
C GLY A 89 -12.68 -2.31 -15.32
N GLN A 90 -13.88 -1.77 -15.14
CA GLN A 90 -14.06 -0.38 -14.74
C GLN A 90 -13.49 -0.13 -13.34
N ASP A 91 -13.60 -1.10 -12.44
CA ASP A 91 -13.03 -0.98 -11.10
C ASP A 91 -11.52 -0.85 -11.15
N LEU A 92 -10.86 -1.51 -12.08
CA LEU A 92 -9.42 -1.37 -12.29
C LEU A 92 -9.06 0.05 -12.68
N SER A 93 -9.77 0.64 -13.62
CA SER A 93 -9.51 2.02 -14.06
C SER A 93 -9.72 3.00 -12.93
N THR A 94 -10.80 2.84 -12.17
CA THR A 94 -11.10 3.69 -11.02
C THR A 94 -10.02 3.59 -9.95
N ALA A 95 -9.60 2.39 -9.62
CA ALA A 95 -8.57 2.16 -8.60
C ALA A 95 -7.23 2.78 -9.01
N ARG A 96 -6.86 2.65 -10.27
CA ARG A 96 -5.62 3.26 -10.77
C ARG A 96 -5.66 4.77 -10.69
N ASP A 97 -6.78 5.37 -11.04
CA ASP A 97 -6.94 6.82 -10.96
C ASP A 97 -6.82 7.32 -9.51
N ILE A 98 -7.41 6.61 -8.58
CA ILE A 98 -7.34 6.94 -7.15
C ILE A 98 -5.89 6.89 -6.67
N LEU A 99 -5.18 5.81 -6.98
CA LEU A 99 -3.78 5.65 -6.56
C LEU A 99 -2.89 6.70 -7.22
N PHE A 100 -3.01 6.89 -8.52
CA PHE A 100 -2.13 7.78 -9.27
C PHE A 100 -2.34 9.25 -8.92
N SER A 101 -3.56 9.67 -8.64
CA SER A 101 -3.79 11.06 -8.23
C SER A 101 -3.09 11.40 -6.92
N ARG A 102 -2.88 10.42 -6.05
CA ARG A 102 -2.13 10.62 -4.80
C ARG A 102 -0.62 10.53 -5.00
N VAL A 103 -0.18 9.60 -5.85
CA VAL A 103 1.23 9.23 -5.97
C VAL A 103 1.97 10.05 -7.03
N MET A 104 1.31 10.40 -8.13
CA MET A 104 1.95 11.09 -9.26
C MET A 104 2.64 12.41 -8.88
N PRO A 105 2.05 13.29 -8.07
CA PRO A 105 2.75 14.50 -7.66
C PRO A 105 4.08 14.22 -6.95
N LEU A 106 4.13 13.16 -6.16
CA LEU A 106 5.34 12.75 -5.45
C LEU A 106 6.38 12.17 -6.39
N MET A 107 5.94 11.36 -7.34
CA MET A 107 6.81 10.80 -8.36
C MET A 107 7.41 11.87 -9.26
N THR A 108 6.62 12.86 -9.63
CA THR A 108 7.11 13.98 -10.43
C THR A 108 8.20 14.75 -9.71
N SER A 109 8.03 15.00 -8.44
CA SER A 109 9.05 15.65 -7.62
C SER A 109 10.33 14.83 -7.55
N ALA A 110 10.20 13.54 -7.38
CA ALA A 110 11.34 12.63 -7.34
C ALA A 110 12.04 12.55 -8.68
N SER A 111 11.30 12.52 -9.78
CA SER A 111 11.86 12.37 -11.11
C SER A 111 12.68 13.59 -11.53
N VAL A 112 12.42 14.75 -10.97
CA VAL A 112 13.26 15.93 -11.21
C VAL A 112 14.71 15.68 -10.78
N HIS A 113 14.89 14.89 -9.74
CA HIS A 113 16.22 14.58 -9.23
C HIS A 113 16.83 13.32 -9.82
N GLN A 114 16.00 12.47 -10.42
CA GLN A 114 16.41 11.15 -10.90
C GLN A 114 15.91 10.87 -12.31
N HIS A 115 15.84 11.89 -13.12
CA HIS A 115 15.22 11.75 -14.45
C HIS A 115 15.86 10.68 -15.34
N GLY A 116 17.15 10.45 -15.19
CA GLY A 116 17.81 9.40 -15.97
C GLY A 116 17.31 8.00 -15.59
N HIS A 117 17.10 7.78 -14.32
CA HIS A 117 16.60 6.50 -13.83
C HIS A 117 15.13 6.29 -14.16
N ALA A 118 14.36 7.35 -14.07
CA ALA A 118 12.93 7.29 -14.38
C ALA A 118 12.72 6.86 -15.82
N GLN A 119 13.50 7.41 -16.74
CA GLN A 119 13.40 7.05 -18.16
C GLN A 119 13.72 5.58 -18.38
N THR A 120 14.76 5.08 -17.74
CA THR A 120 15.14 3.68 -17.86
C THR A 120 14.04 2.78 -17.34
N THR A 121 13.45 3.13 -16.23
CA THR A 121 12.38 2.34 -15.63
C THR A 121 11.15 2.31 -16.52
N GLU A 122 10.76 3.45 -17.05
CA GLU A 122 9.62 3.53 -17.94
C GLU A 122 9.82 2.67 -19.19
N ASN A 123 10.98 2.78 -19.80
CA ASN A 123 11.29 2.00 -20.99
C ASN A 123 11.23 0.50 -20.70
N THR A 124 11.76 0.09 -19.57
CA THR A 124 11.74 -1.31 -19.19
C THR A 124 10.32 -1.83 -19.04
N VAL A 125 9.46 -1.06 -18.38
CA VAL A 125 8.06 -1.43 -18.18
C VAL A 125 7.30 -1.49 -19.49
N ILE A 126 7.53 -0.52 -20.36
CA ILE A 126 6.85 -0.44 -21.65
C ILE A 126 7.28 -1.58 -22.57
N GLU A 127 8.56 -1.90 -22.58
CA GLU A 127 9.09 -2.95 -23.44
C GLU A 127 8.64 -4.33 -23.04
N ASP A 128 8.39 -4.56 -21.77
CA ASP A 128 7.96 -5.87 -21.32
C ASP A 128 6.45 -5.93 -21.16
N ASN A 129 5.77 -6.17 -22.27
CA ASN A 129 4.31 -6.30 -22.29
C ASN A 129 3.79 -7.51 -21.51
N ARG A 130 4.68 -8.40 -21.07
CA ARG A 130 4.30 -9.55 -20.26
C ARG A 130 4.06 -9.18 -18.82
N ILE A 131 4.65 -8.08 -18.38
CA ILE A 131 4.48 -7.59 -17.00
C ILE A 131 3.27 -6.68 -16.97
N LYS A 132 2.17 -7.23 -16.46
CA LYS A 132 0.92 -6.46 -16.34
C LYS A 132 0.73 -6.03 -14.91
N PRO A 133 0.57 -4.71 -14.68
CA PRO A 133 0.22 -4.25 -13.33
C PRO A 133 -1.15 -4.76 -12.94
N VAL A 134 -1.24 -5.19 -11.69
CA VAL A 134 -2.48 -5.64 -11.10
C VAL A 134 -2.84 -4.65 -10.00
N MET A 135 -4.10 -4.22 -9.99
CA MET A 135 -4.62 -3.38 -8.92
C MET A 135 -5.45 -4.22 -7.98
N PHE A 136 -5.26 -4.00 -6.69
CA PHE A 136 -6.19 -4.53 -5.70
C PHE A 136 -6.53 -3.45 -4.69
N LYS A 137 -7.66 -3.65 -4.01
CA LYS A 137 -7.99 -2.87 -2.84
C LYS A 137 -8.11 -3.77 -1.64
N ILE A 138 -7.89 -3.20 -0.48
CA ILE A 138 -8.07 -3.91 0.79
C ILE A 138 -9.41 -3.46 1.36
N ARG A 139 -10.33 -4.41 1.52
CA ARG A 139 -11.56 -4.18 2.26
C ARG A 139 -11.20 -4.24 3.74
N ILE A 140 -11.38 -3.15 4.43
CA ILE A 140 -10.96 -3.03 5.82
C ILE A 140 -12.02 -3.61 6.74
N ASN A 141 -11.63 -4.62 7.53
CA ASN A 141 -12.49 -5.22 8.54
C ASN A 141 -12.25 -4.59 9.92
N GLU A 142 -11.00 -4.29 10.23
CA GLU A 142 -10.61 -3.77 11.54
C GLU A 142 -9.37 -2.90 11.41
N LYS A 143 -9.33 -1.81 12.16
CA LYS A 143 -8.16 -0.93 12.25
C LYS A 143 -7.79 -0.75 13.71
N THR A 144 -6.54 -0.93 14.04
CA THR A 144 -6.02 -0.63 15.37
C THR A 144 -4.80 0.26 15.25
N GLY A 145 -4.57 1.08 16.25
CA GLY A 145 -3.43 1.97 16.25
C GLY A 145 -2.85 2.16 17.63
N ARG A 146 -1.54 2.30 17.68
CA ARG A 146 -0.80 2.52 18.93
C ARG A 146 0.21 3.63 18.72
N PHE A 147 0.61 4.25 19.83
CA PHE A 147 1.64 5.27 19.79
C PHE A 147 2.50 5.21 21.04
N GLU A 148 3.70 5.74 20.90
CA GLU A 148 4.59 6.06 21.99
C GLU A 148 4.98 7.52 21.84
N LYS A 149 5.01 8.25 22.94
CA LYS A 149 5.40 9.65 22.94
C LYS A 149 5.97 10.01 24.29
N VAL A 150 7.11 10.62 24.26
CA VAL A 150 7.78 11.13 25.47
C VAL A 150 7.52 12.61 25.62
#